data_9b458cf13dd9e4410d7fc96cdd9d6d05
#
_entry.id   9b458cf13dd9e4410d7fc96cdd9d6d05
#
_cell.length_a   1.000
_cell.length_b   1.000
_cell.length_c   1.000
_cell.angle_alpha   90.00
_cell.angle_beta   90.00
_cell.angle_gamma   90.00
#
_symmetry.space_group_name_H-M   'P 1'
#
loop_
_entity.id
_entity.type
_entity.pdbx_description
1 polymer ?
#
loop_
_entity_poly.entity_id
_entity_poly.type
_entity_poly.pdbx_seq_one_letter_code
_entity_poly.pdbx_strand_id
1 'polypeptide(L)'
;MKQFSQAVCEKIGYYVYVLKDPRNSEIFYIGKGKGNRVFQHVSCALDTEDESDKLSLIREIKNTGQEVEHYILRHRLTEDEAITIESVCIDLIGLENLTNKVKGYHSWDEGLKSIDEIIQHYDAKVIEKFDEPCIIININRKYKRFMPENDLYNATRSAWKLGPKKNKAKYVIASYRGLVRKVFEIESWQKTGNRWEFIGKPVDEEIENKYINQSLQKLISKGNQNPIRYTY
;
A
#
# COMPACT_ATOMS: atom_id res chain seq x y z
N MET A 1 -10.20 -23.97 25.43
CA MET A 1 -9.98 -23.17 24.23
C MET A 1 -11.09 -23.45 23.23
N LYS A 2 -11.75 -22.46 22.65
CA LYS A 2 -12.81 -22.69 21.65
C LYS A 2 -12.19 -23.30 20.39
N GLN A 3 -12.83 -24.34 19.85
CA GLN A 3 -12.45 -25.00 18.61
C GLN A 3 -13.70 -25.49 17.88
N PHE A 4 -13.62 -25.52 16.55
CA PHE A 4 -14.62 -26.20 15.75
C PHE A 4 -14.42 -27.71 15.83
N SER A 5 -15.51 -28.45 15.92
CA SER A 5 -15.46 -29.89 15.72
C SER A 5 -15.09 -30.24 14.26
N GLN A 6 -14.63 -31.47 14.01
CA GLN A 6 -14.32 -31.90 12.66
C GLN A 6 -15.51 -31.74 11.72
N ALA A 7 -16.69 -32.08 12.14
CA ALA A 7 -17.91 -31.93 11.35
C ALA A 7 -18.19 -30.47 10.97
N VAL A 8 -17.87 -29.50 11.85
CA VAL A 8 -17.97 -28.07 11.54
C VAL A 8 -16.90 -27.67 10.55
N CYS A 9 -15.63 -28.09 10.75
CA CYS A 9 -14.53 -27.79 9.84
C CYS A 9 -14.80 -28.25 8.40
N GLU A 10 -15.36 -29.45 8.23
CA GLU A 10 -15.71 -29.99 6.92
C GLU A 10 -16.82 -29.20 6.24
N LYS A 11 -17.82 -28.73 7.01
CA LYS A 11 -18.95 -27.99 6.48
C LYS A 11 -18.64 -26.54 6.13
N ILE A 12 -17.74 -25.89 6.88
CA ILE A 12 -17.42 -24.46 6.66
C ILE A 12 -16.43 -24.26 5.52
N GLY A 13 -15.60 -25.25 5.16
CA GLY A 13 -14.61 -25.15 4.10
C GLY A 13 -13.58 -24.04 4.36
N TYR A 14 -13.17 -23.34 3.30
CA TYR A 14 -12.42 -22.09 3.47
C TYR A 14 -13.35 -20.97 3.91
N TYR A 15 -12.80 -20.03 4.65
CA TYR A 15 -13.54 -18.88 5.18
C TYR A 15 -12.63 -17.65 5.32
N VAL A 16 -13.26 -16.48 5.37
CA VAL A 16 -12.64 -15.22 5.78
C VAL A 16 -13.18 -14.86 7.17
N TYR A 17 -12.30 -14.40 8.03
CA TYR A 17 -12.60 -14.06 9.41
C TYR A 17 -11.97 -12.73 9.82
N VAL A 18 -12.51 -12.15 10.87
CA VAL A 18 -11.95 -10.97 11.53
C VAL A 18 -11.70 -11.24 13.00
N LEU A 19 -10.68 -10.58 13.53
CA LEU A 19 -10.46 -10.44 14.96
C LEU A 19 -10.84 -9.02 15.35
N LYS A 20 -11.61 -8.92 16.43
CA LYS A 20 -12.18 -7.68 16.91
C LYS A 20 -11.79 -7.47 18.37
N ASP A 21 -11.44 -6.23 18.70
CA ASP A 21 -11.14 -5.81 20.07
C ASP A 21 -12.46 -5.57 20.83
N PRO A 22 -12.74 -6.32 21.91
CA PRO A 22 -13.97 -6.15 22.68
C PRO A 22 -14.05 -4.81 23.42
N ARG A 23 -12.91 -4.12 23.62
CA ARG A 23 -12.83 -2.86 24.38
C ARG A 23 -13.42 -1.67 23.62
N ASN A 24 -13.27 -1.66 22.28
CA ASN A 24 -13.71 -0.56 21.41
C ASN A 24 -14.56 -1.02 20.23
N SER A 25 -14.73 -2.33 20.07
CA SER A 25 -15.47 -2.94 18.97
C SER A 25 -14.80 -2.77 17.57
N GLU A 26 -13.52 -2.44 17.51
CA GLU A 26 -12.79 -2.28 16.26
C GLU A 26 -12.23 -3.59 15.72
N ILE A 27 -12.29 -3.75 14.41
CA ILE A 27 -11.62 -4.85 13.70
C ILE A 27 -10.15 -4.49 13.57
N PHE A 28 -9.28 -5.33 14.12
CA PHE A 28 -7.84 -5.11 14.04
C PHE A 28 -7.10 -6.10 13.15
N TYR A 29 -7.74 -7.18 12.72
CA TYR A 29 -7.13 -8.17 11.84
C TYR A 29 -8.16 -8.85 10.95
N ILE A 30 -7.78 -9.09 9.70
CA ILE A 30 -8.55 -9.86 8.72
C ILE A 30 -7.67 -11.01 8.25
N GLY A 31 -8.24 -12.20 8.08
CA GLY A 31 -7.51 -13.34 7.57
C GLY A 31 -8.40 -14.37 6.90
N LYS A 32 -7.81 -15.14 6.00
CA LYS A 32 -8.43 -16.35 5.48
C LYS A 32 -8.02 -17.57 6.30
N GLY A 33 -8.89 -18.57 6.33
CA GLY A 33 -8.64 -19.80 7.09
C GLY A 33 -9.39 -21.01 6.57
N LYS A 34 -8.96 -22.17 7.09
CA LYS A 34 -9.63 -23.47 6.96
C LYS A 34 -9.50 -24.19 8.31
N GLY A 35 -10.48 -25.00 8.68
CA GLY A 35 -10.47 -25.70 9.97
C GLY A 35 -10.41 -24.73 11.15
N ASN A 36 -9.52 -24.93 12.09
CA ASN A 36 -9.40 -24.15 13.34
C ASN A 36 -8.41 -22.96 13.24
N ARG A 37 -8.03 -22.52 12.03
CA ARG A 37 -7.04 -21.45 11.85
C ARG A 37 -7.41 -20.14 12.55
N VAL A 38 -8.70 -19.79 12.62
CA VAL A 38 -9.20 -18.57 13.29
C VAL A 38 -8.76 -18.49 14.75
N PHE A 39 -8.59 -19.62 15.44
CA PHE A 39 -8.20 -19.66 16.84
C PHE A 39 -6.68 -19.72 17.06
N GLN A 40 -5.89 -20.04 16.03
CA GLN A 40 -4.42 -20.20 16.15
C GLN A 40 -3.70 -18.93 16.59
N HIS A 41 -4.18 -17.76 16.20
CA HIS A 41 -3.55 -16.50 16.57
C HIS A 41 -3.56 -16.24 18.07
N VAL A 42 -4.66 -16.59 18.75
CA VAL A 42 -4.76 -16.47 20.21
C VAL A 42 -3.86 -17.49 20.90
N SER A 43 -3.78 -18.72 20.37
CA SER A 43 -2.84 -19.73 20.89
C SER A 43 -1.39 -19.27 20.71
N CYS A 44 -1.01 -18.84 19.50
CA CYS A 44 0.35 -18.35 19.25
C CYS A 44 0.72 -17.14 20.13
N ALA A 45 -0.23 -16.24 20.42
CA ALA A 45 0.04 -15.09 21.28
C ALA A 45 0.39 -15.49 22.74
N LEU A 46 -0.03 -16.68 23.16
CA LEU A 46 0.26 -17.22 24.49
C LEU A 46 1.56 -18.04 24.52
N ASP A 47 1.89 -18.70 23.40
CA ASP A 47 2.92 -19.71 23.35
C ASP A 47 4.26 -19.18 22.78
N THR A 48 4.28 -17.97 22.19
CA THR A 48 5.48 -17.42 21.56
C THR A 48 5.80 -16.01 22.07
N GLU A 49 7.09 -15.69 22.15
CA GLU A 49 7.61 -14.34 22.45
C GLU A 49 7.65 -13.45 21.19
N ASP A 50 7.13 -13.92 20.06
CA ASP A 50 7.11 -13.15 18.82
C ASP A 50 6.38 -11.82 18.99
N GLU A 51 7.08 -10.74 18.68
CA GLU A 51 6.57 -9.37 18.71
C GLU A 51 6.00 -8.98 17.35
N SER A 52 4.75 -9.37 17.08
CA SER A 52 3.99 -8.75 16.01
C SER A 52 2.89 -7.89 16.61
N ASP A 53 2.55 -6.78 15.95
CA ASP A 53 1.50 -5.84 16.41
C ASP A 53 0.21 -6.57 16.75
N LYS A 54 -0.16 -7.58 15.97
CA LYS A 54 -1.30 -8.45 16.23
C LYS A 54 -1.18 -9.23 17.53
N LEU A 55 -0.04 -9.87 17.78
CA LEU A 55 0.16 -10.69 18.98
C LEU A 55 0.26 -9.82 20.23
N SER A 56 0.89 -8.65 20.12
CA SER A 56 0.97 -7.66 21.18
C SER A 56 -0.43 -7.17 21.58
N LEU A 57 -1.27 -6.82 20.60
CA LEU A 57 -2.66 -6.40 20.86
C LEU A 57 -3.51 -7.51 21.48
N ILE A 58 -3.36 -8.76 21.05
CA ILE A 58 -4.05 -9.92 21.66
C ILE A 58 -3.65 -10.09 23.12
N ARG A 59 -2.35 -9.93 23.45
CA ARG A 59 -1.87 -9.99 24.85
C ARG A 59 -2.43 -8.84 25.69
N GLU A 60 -2.44 -7.64 25.14
CA GLU A 60 -3.07 -6.48 25.77
C GLU A 60 -4.53 -6.73 26.15
N ILE A 61 -5.35 -7.19 25.20
CA ILE A 61 -6.75 -7.51 25.43
C ILE A 61 -6.88 -8.54 26.56
N LYS A 62 -6.08 -9.61 26.53
CA LYS A 62 -6.10 -10.64 27.58
C LYS A 62 -5.72 -10.12 28.96
N ASN A 63 -4.75 -9.21 29.04
CA ASN A 63 -4.33 -8.60 30.29
C ASN A 63 -5.45 -7.75 30.96
N THR A 64 -6.45 -7.31 30.18
CA THR A 64 -7.65 -6.65 30.73
C THR A 64 -8.72 -7.63 31.25
N GLY A 65 -8.46 -8.94 31.17
CA GLY A 65 -9.43 -9.98 31.52
C GLY A 65 -10.49 -10.26 30.46
N GLN A 66 -10.36 -9.64 29.28
CA GLN A 66 -11.26 -9.84 28.15
C GLN A 66 -10.66 -10.81 27.13
N GLU A 67 -11.51 -11.32 26.24
CA GLU A 67 -11.09 -12.20 25.16
C GLU A 67 -11.36 -11.58 23.80
N VAL A 68 -10.43 -11.78 22.85
CA VAL A 68 -10.58 -11.37 21.46
C VAL A 68 -11.87 -11.97 20.88
N GLU A 69 -12.65 -11.15 20.23
CA GLU A 69 -13.84 -11.60 19.51
C GLU A 69 -13.47 -12.11 18.12
N HIS A 70 -14.04 -13.25 17.76
CA HIS A 70 -13.81 -13.93 16.49
C HIS A 70 -15.10 -13.99 15.69
N TYR A 71 -15.08 -13.46 14.46
CA TYR A 71 -16.23 -13.52 13.55
C TYR A 71 -15.81 -14.13 12.22
N ILE A 72 -16.66 -15.02 11.71
CA ILE A 72 -16.54 -15.50 10.33
C ILE A 72 -17.37 -14.58 9.44
N LEU A 73 -16.72 -13.86 8.53
CA LEU A 73 -17.39 -12.97 7.58
C LEU A 73 -18.10 -13.74 6.47
N ARG A 74 -17.42 -14.76 5.95
CA ARG A 74 -17.96 -15.62 4.89
C ARG A 74 -17.33 -17.00 5.00
N HIS A 75 -18.10 -18.05 4.76
CA HIS A 75 -17.64 -19.43 4.76
C HIS A 75 -18.14 -20.21 3.55
N ARG A 76 -17.72 -21.47 3.40
CA ARG A 76 -18.00 -22.34 2.24
C ARG A 76 -17.42 -21.77 0.96
N LEU A 77 -16.22 -21.23 1.06
CA LEU A 77 -15.47 -20.66 -0.04
C LEU A 77 -14.49 -21.69 -0.60
N THR A 78 -14.12 -21.50 -1.86
CA THR A 78 -12.86 -22.01 -2.39
C THR A 78 -11.69 -21.21 -1.83
N GLU A 79 -10.46 -21.67 -2.05
CA GLU A 79 -9.29 -20.92 -1.58
C GLU A 79 -9.15 -19.58 -2.30
N ASP A 80 -9.38 -19.54 -3.61
CA ASP A 80 -9.28 -18.33 -4.43
C ASP A 80 -10.34 -17.29 -4.06
N GLU A 81 -11.58 -17.73 -3.80
CA GLU A 81 -12.62 -16.84 -3.30
C GLU A 81 -12.23 -16.26 -1.93
N ALA A 82 -11.65 -17.07 -1.04
CA ALA A 82 -11.23 -16.58 0.27
C ALA A 82 -10.08 -15.56 0.15
N ILE A 83 -9.12 -15.75 -0.77
CA ILE A 83 -8.06 -14.79 -1.08
C ILE A 83 -8.66 -13.46 -1.57
N THR A 84 -9.60 -13.54 -2.51
CA THR A 84 -10.24 -12.35 -3.09
C THR A 84 -11.02 -11.57 -2.05
N ILE A 85 -11.85 -12.26 -1.24
CA ILE A 85 -12.67 -11.61 -0.22
C ILE A 85 -11.78 -11.00 0.89
N GLU A 86 -10.75 -11.71 1.35
CA GLU A 86 -9.78 -11.18 2.31
C GLU A 86 -9.17 -9.89 1.78
N SER A 87 -8.74 -9.88 0.53
CA SER A 87 -8.13 -8.72 -0.13
C SER A 87 -9.07 -7.52 -0.20
N VAL A 88 -10.32 -7.74 -0.58
CA VAL A 88 -11.36 -6.69 -0.63
C VAL A 88 -11.63 -6.12 0.76
N CYS A 89 -11.72 -6.96 1.77
CA CYS A 89 -11.95 -6.51 3.15
C CYS A 89 -10.76 -5.69 3.70
N ILE A 90 -9.52 -6.10 3.42
CA ILE A 90 -8.31 -5.35 3.81
C ILE A 90 -8.28 -3.99 3.10
N ASP A 91 -8.58 -3.96 1.80
CA ASP A 91 -8.60 -2.72 1.03
C ASP A 91 -9.71 -1.75 1.49
N LEU A 92 -10.87 -2.29 1.91
CA LEU A 92 -12.01 -1.49 2.37
C LEU A 92 -11.77 -0.85 3.74
N ILE A 93 -11.21 -1.62 4.70
CA ILE A 93 -10.92 -1.12 6.05
C ILE A 93 -9.67 -0.23 6.04
N GLY A 94 -8.72 -0.52 5.17
CA GLY A 94 -7.42 0.16 5.11
C GLY A 94 -6.37 -0.53 5.99
N LEU A 95 -5.19 -0.75 5.40
CA LEU A 95 -4.10 -1.44 6.10
C LEU A 95 -3.61 -0.68 7.34
N GLU A 96 -3.77 0.63 7.34
CA GLU A 96 -3.41 1.51 8.47
C GLU A 96 -4.28 1.29 9.72
N ASN A 97 -5.46 0.72 9.54
CA ASN A 97 -6.40 0.41 10.63
C ASN A 97 -6.29 -1.05 11.09
N LEU A 98 -5.40 -1.82 10.48
CA LEU A 98 -5.25 -3.25 10.72
C LEU A 98 -3.83 -3.60 11.17
N THR A 99 -3.70 -4.70 11.89
CA THR A 99 -2.40 -5.32 12.21
C THR A 99 -1.89 -6.26 11.11
N ASN A 100 -2.55 -6.27 9.96
CA ASN A 100 -2.09 -6.98 8.77
C ASN A 100 -0.80 -6.35 8.25
N LYS A 101 0.22 -7.18 7.97
CA LYS A 101 1.54 -6.68 7.51
C LYS A 101 1.59 -6.34 6.01
N VAL A 102 0.69 -6.92 5.24
CA VAL A 102 0.67 -6.78 3.78
C VAL A 102 -0.73 -6.44 3.29
N LYS A 103 -0.78 -5.71 2.19
CA LYS A 103 -2.02 -5.46 1.46
C LYS A 103 -2.57 -6.77 0.88
N GLY A 104 -3.84 -6.78 0.56
CA GLY A 104 -4.50 -7.91 -0.09
C GLY A 104 -3.84 -8.31 -1.42
N TYR A 105 -4.09 -9.55 -1.84
CA TYR A 105 -3.60 -10.09 -3.10
C TYR A 105 -4.08 -9.23 -4.28
N HIS A 106 -3.19 -8.93 -5.23
CA HIS A 106 -3.47 -8.01 -6.35
C HIS A 106 -3.98 -6.62 -6.00
N SER A 107 -3.87 -6.18 -4.74
CA SER A 107 -4.28 -4.84 -4.29
C SER A 107 -3.71 -3.70 -5.15
N TRP A 108 -2.55 -3.93 -5.78
CA TRP A 108 -1.95 -2.96 -6.69
C TRP A 108 -2.76 -2.75 -7.98
N ASP A 109 -3.11 -3.84 -8.65
CA ASP A 109 -3.75 -3.80 -9.97
C ASP A 109 -5.28 -3.72 -9.84
N GLU A 110 -5.86 -4.48 -8.92
CA GLU A 110 -7.30 -4.75 -8.82
C GLU A 110 -7.92 -4.21 -7.52
N GLY A 111 -7.11 -3.74 -6.56
CA GLY A 111 -7.60 -3.24 -5.28
C GLY A 111 -8.41 -1.94 -5.39
N LEU A 112 -8.90 -1.49 -4.25
CA LEU A 112 -9.75 -0.30 -4.13
C LEU A 112 -9.18 0.90 -4.89
N LYS A 113 -9.97 1.48 -5.78
CA LYS A 113 -9.69 2.69 -6.58
C LYS A 113 -10.93 3.55 -6.68
N SER A 114 -10.75 4.88 -6.77
CA SER A 114 -11.84 5.78 -7.16
C SER A 114 -12.17 5.60 -8.65
N ILE A 115 -13.33 6.11 -9.07
CA ILE A 115 -13.70 6.11 -10.50
C ILE A 115 -12.65 6.80 -11.35
N ASP A 116 -12.15 7.96 -10.88
CA ASP A 116 -11.10 8.69 -11.58
C ASP A 116 -9.78 7.91 -11.67
N GLU A 117 -9.41 7.19 -10.60
CA GLU A 117 -8.24 6.31 -10.63
C GLU A 117 -8.41 5.14 -11.60
N ILE A 118 -9.61 4.60 -11.75
CA ILE A 118 -9.93 3.56 -12.75
C ILE A 118 -9.79 4.13 -14.16
N ILE A 119 -10.41 5.28 -14.43
CA ILE A 119 -10.29 5.95 -15.74
C ILE A 119 -8.81 6.21 -16.07
N GLN A 120 -8.08 6.80 -15.14
CA GLN A 120 -6.64 7.05 -15.31
C GLN A 120 -5.83 5.76 -15.51
N HIS A 121 -6.20 4.67 -14.83
CA HIS A 121 -5.47 3.41 -14.94
C HIS A 121 -5.61 2.76 -16.31
N TYR A 122 -6.80 2.82 -16.91
CA TYR A 122 -7.11 2.10 -18.15
C TYR A 122 -7.10 2.99 -19.41
N ASP A 123 -7.33 4.30 -19.27
CA ASP A 123 -7.45 5.24 -20.41
C ASP A 123 -6.37 6.34 -20.40
N ALA A 124 -5.36 6.25 -19.53
CA ALA A 124 -4.30 7.24 -19.48
C ALA A 124 -3.45 7.25 -20.76
N LYS A 125 -3.27 8.40 -21.36
CA LYS A 125 -2.35 8.58 -22.47
C LYS A 125 -0.93 8.15 -22.05
N VAL A 126 -0.23 7.47 -22.93
CA VAL A 126 1.10 6.97 -22.64
C VAL A 126 2.14 8.03 -23.01
N ILE A 127 3.00 8.37 -22.07
CA ILE A 127 4.15 9.23 -22.34
C ILE A 127 5.20 8.42 -23.09
N GLU A 128 5.47 8.79 -24.34
CA GLU A 128 6.52 8.19 -25.16
C GLU A 128 7.90 8.71 -24.75
N LYS A 129 8.01 10.01 -24.54
CA LYS A 129 9.24 10.71 -24.12
C LYS A 129 8.89 12.02 -23.42
N PHE A 130 9.81 12.51 -22.62
CA PHE A 130 9.77 13.88 -22.09
C PHE A 130 10.57 14.79 -23.01
N ASP A 131 10.13 16.02 -23.17
CA ASP A 131 10.84 17.02 -23.98
C ASP A 131 12.12 17.49 -23.29
N GLU A 132 12.10 17.51 -21.97
CA GLU A 132 13.22 17.93 -21.14
C GLU A 132 13.79 16.77 -20.31
N PRO A 133 15.05 16.83 -19.90
CA PRO A 133 15.63 15.83 -19.02
C PRO A 133 14.91 15.76 -17.67
N CYS A 134 14.34 14.61 -17.34
CA CYS A 134 13.58 14.40 -16.12
C CYS A 134 14.15 13.28 -15.26
N ILE A 135 13.88 13.38 -13.96
CA ILE A 135 14.03 12.27 -13.01
C ILE A 135 12.63 11.83 -12.58
N ILE A 136 12.28 10.59 -12.89
CA ILE A 136 11.04 9.98 -12.39
C ILE A 136 11.34 9.38 -11.03
N ILE A 137 10.55 9.77 -10.03
CA ILE A 137 10.61 9.25 -8.67
C ILE A 137 9.31 8.54 -8.34
N ASN A 138 9.41 7.24 -8.13
CA ASN A 138 8.28 6.42 -7.71
C ASN A 138 8.06 6.56 -6.21
N ILE A 139 6.93 7.16 -5.85
CA ILE A 139 6.54 7.44 -4.45
C ILE A 139 5.52 6.43 -3.89
N ASN A 140 5.39 5.24 -4.48
CA ASN A 140 4.38 4.25 -4.10
C ASN A 140 4.29 3.93 -2.61
N ARG A 141 5.43 4.00 -1.89
CA ARG A 141 5.48 3.73 -0.45
C ARG A 141 5.04 4.90 0.42
N LYS A 142 5.08 6.12 -0.11
CA LYS A 142 4.82 7.36 0.64
C LYS A 142 3.52 8.04 0.23
N TYR A 143 3.04 7.72 -0.97
CA TYR A 143 1.82 8.32 -1.49
C TYR A 143 0.61 7.87 -0.68
N LYS A 144 -0.18 8.86 -0.25
CA LYS A 144 -1.52 8.65 0.31
C LYS A 144 -2.53 9.34 -0.60
N ARG A 145 -3.72 8.75 -0.73
CA ARG A 145 -4.82 9.40 -1.46
C ARG A 145 -5.15 10.73 -0.81
N PHE A 146 -5.44 11.73 -1.64
CA PHE A 146 -5.81 13.07 -1.18
C PHE A 146 -4.77 13.75 -0.27
N MET A 147 -3.50 13.31 -0.33
CA MET A 147 -2.45 13.97 0.44
C MET A 147 -2.29 15.42 -0.03
N PRO A 148 -2.06 16.38 0.90
CA PRO A 148 -1.80 17.77 0.57
C PRO A 148 -0.60 17.92 -0.38
N GLU A 149 -0.59 18.97 -1.18
CA GLU A 149 0.48 19.21 -2.17
C GLU A 149 1.87 19.31 -1.51
N ASN A 150 1.95 19.91 -0.33
CA ASN A 150 3.19 19.99 0.44
C ASN A 150 3.70 18.60 0.87
N ASP A 151 2.80 17.70 1.24
CA ASP A 151 3.16 16.32 1.59
C ASP A 151 3.61 15.54 0.36
N LEU A 152 2.96 15.76 -0.79
CA LEU A 152 3.35 15.19 -2.07
C LEU A 152 4.76 15.67 -2.48
N TYR A 153 5.03 16.97 -2.32
CA TYR A 153 6.36 17.53 -2.53
C TYR A 153 7.40 16.88 -1.61
N ASN A 154 7.13 16.81 -0.31
CA ASN A 154 8.03 16.19 0.67
C ASN A 154 8.23 14.69 0.42
N ALA A 155 7.20 13.96 0.02
CA ALA A 155 7.29 12.55 -0.36
C ALA A 155 8.19 12.34 -1.59
N THR A 156 8.19 13.31 -2.52
CA THR A 156 8.95 13.25 -3.75
C THR A 156 10.40 13.73 -3.56
N ARG A 157 10.61 14.82 -2.81
CA ARG A 157 11.93 15.44 -2.67
C ARG A 157 12.90 14.67 -1.80
N SER A 158 12.38 13.90 -0.83
CA SER A 158 13.21 13.40 0.27
C SER A 158 14.25 12.39 -0.17
N ALA A 159 15.36 12.54 0.51
CA ALA A 159 16.68 11.95 0.46
C ALA A 159 16.88 10.71 -0.41
N TRP A 160 17.25 10.92 -1.66
CA TRP A 160 17.48 9.85 -2.64
C TRP A 160 18.96 9.59 -2.86
N LYS A 161 19.33 8.34 -3.14
CA LYS A 161 20.69 8.00 -3.58
C LYS A 161 20.81 8.31 -5.07
N LEU A 162 21.37 9.47 -5.40
CA LEU A 162 21.51 9.99 -6.76
C LEU A 162 22.98 10.20 -7.11
N GLY A 163 23.34 9.83 -8.34
CA GLY A 163 24.66 10.11 -8.92
C GLY A 163 24.76 11.49 -9.58
N PRO A 164 25.93 11.82 -10.19
CA PRO A 164 26.16 13.11 -10.85
C PRO A 164 25.17 13.41 -12.00
N LYS A 165 24.58 12.39 -12.61
CA LYS A 165 23.56 12.54 -13.66
C LYS A 165 22.41 13.46 -13.25
N LYS A 166 22.05 13.52 -11.94
CA LYS A 166 20.98 14.37 -11.44
C LYS A 166 21.07 15.83 -11.87
N ASN A 167 22.31 16.34 -12.07
CA ASN A 167 22.54 17.74 -12.42
C ASN A 167 22.07 18.11 -13.84
N LYS A 168 21.75 17.14 -14.68
CA LYS A 168 21.20 17.37 -16.03
C LYS A 168 19.68 17.47 -16.02
N ALA A 169 19.02 17.03 -14.96
CA ALA A 169 17.57 17.05 -14.87
C ALA A 169 17.05 18.47 -14.68
N LYS A 170 16.03 18.83 -15.45
CA LYS A 170 15.25 20.06 -15.28
C LYS A 170 14.05 19.82 -14.38
N TYR A 171 13.39 18.66 -14.52
CA TYR A 171 12.18 18.33 -13.79
C TYR A 171 12.32 17.04 -12.97
N VAL A 172 11.56 16.99 -11.87
CA VAL A 172 11.27 15.78 -11.14
C VAL A 172 9.80 15.42 -11.34
N ILE A 173 9.57 14.17 -11.73
CA ILE A 173 8.24 13.60 -11.95
C ILE A 173 7.88 12.72 -10.76
N ALA A 174 6.90 13.13 -9.96
CA ALA A 174 6.31 12.28 -8.94
C ALA A 174 5.42 11.24 -9.59
N SER A 175 5.73 9.95 -9.43
CA SER A 175 4.90 8.89 -10.00
C SER A 175 4.33 7.97 -8.93
N TYR A 176 3.06 7.64 -9.09
CA TYR A 176 2.36 6.65 -8.28
C TYR A 176 1.64 5.66 -9.18
N ARG A 177 1.91 4.37 -8.99
CA ARG A 177 1.33 3.27 -9.78
C ARG A 177 1.49 3.48 -11.30
N GLY A 178 2.64 3.99 -11.73
CA GLY A 178 2.93 4.21 -13.14
C GLY A 178 2.25 5.43 -13.77
N LEU A 179 1.55 6.25 -13.00
CA LEU A 179 0.94 7.50 -13.43
C LEU A 179 1.69 8.71 -12.87
N VAL A 180 1.78 9.77 -13.66
CA VAL A 180 2.30 11.06 -13.20
C VAL A 180 1.31 11.69 -12.23
N ARG A 181 1.78 12.07 -11.03
CA ARG A 181 0.95 12.73 -10.01
C ARG A 181 1.28 14.19 -9.82
N LYS A 182 2.50 14.59 -10.10
CA LYS A 182 2.95 15.99 -10.06
C LYS A 182 4.26 16.12 -10.80
N VAL A 183 4.52 17.31 -11.30
CA VAL A 183 5.79 17.72 -11.91
C VAL A 183 6.36 18.88 -11.11
N PHE A 184 7.65 18.79 -10.79
CA PHE A 184 8.37 19.85 -10.08
C PHE A 184 9.55 20.32 -10.91
N GLU A 185 9.77 21.62 -10.98
CA GLU A 185 10.98 22.22 -11.52
C GLU A 185 12.08 22.21 -10.47
N ILE A 186 13.29 21.77 -10.86
CA ILE A 186 14.43 21.72 -9.96
C ILE A 186 15.13 23.07 -9.94
N GLU A 187 15.24 23.68 -8.77
CA GLU A 187 16.01 24.92 -8.58
C GLU A 187 17.44 24.60 -8.10
N SER A 188 17.57 23.63 -7.20
CA SER A 188 18.87 23.23 -6.67
C SER A 188 18.83 21.83 -6.05
N TRP A 189 20.01 21.32 -5.70
CA TRP A 189 20.20 20.06 -4.99
C TRP A 189 20.87 20.29 -3.66
N GLN A 190 20.27 19.81 -2.59
CA GLN A 190 20.83 19.82 -1.25
C GLN A 190 21.31 18.42 -0.87
N LYS A 191 22.50 18.34 -0.28
CA LYS A 191 23.07 17.09 0.22
C LYS A 191 22.61 16.85 1.66
N THR A 192 22.11 15.65 1.91
CA THR A 192 21.65 15.18 3.23
C THR A 192 22.38 13.88 3.54
N GLY A 193 23.48 13.96 4.27
CA GLY A 193 24.39 12.84 4.48
C GLY A 193 25.00 12.34 3.16
N ASN A 194 24.76 11.06 2.80
CA ASN A 194 25.19 10.45 1.55
C ASN A 194 24.08 10.42 0.48
N ARG A 195 23.02 11.20 0.68
CA ARG A 195 21.84 11.29 -0.20
C ARG A 195 21.62 12.72 -0.66
N TRP A 196 20.67 12.90 -1.57
CA TRP A 196 20.33 14.17 -2.17
C TRP A 196 18.83 14.44 -2.10
N GLU A 197 18.48 15.69 -1.87
CA GLU A 197 17.14 16.22 -1.95
C GLU A 197 17.10 17.33 -2.98
N PHE A 198 16.05 17.43 -3.78
CA PHE A 198 15.90 18.61 -4.61
C PHE A 198 15.16 19.72 -3.84
N ILE A 199 15.51 20.95 -4.14
CA ILE A 199 14.75 22.15 -3.84
C ILE A 199 14.15 22.59 -5.15
N GLY A 200 12.85 22.84 -5.16
CA GLY A 200 12.13 23.20 -6.37
C GLY A 200 10.71 23.62 -6.07
N LYS A 201 9.98 23.91 -7.11
CA LYS A 201 8.59 24.39 -7.09
C LYS A 201 7.73 23.61 -8.07
N PRO A 202 6.40 23.60 -7.92
CA PRO A 202 5.50 23.13 -8.97
C PRO A 202 5.78 23.85 -10.29
N VAL A 203 5.67 23.15 -11.40
CA VAL A 203 5.73 23.75 -12.74
C VAL A 203 4.47 24.58 -13.01
N ASP A 204 4.48 25.37 -14.09
CA ASP A 204 3.30 26.04 -14.56
C ASP A 204 2.22 25.06 -15.07
N GLU A 205 0.98 25.54 -15.22
CA GLU A 205 -0.15 24.70 -15.62
C GLU A 205 0.03 24.08 -17.01
N GLU A 206 0.72 24.74 -17.92
CA GLU A 206 0.94 24.24 -19.28
C GLU A 206 1.79 22.95 -19.24
N ILE A 207 2.89 22.99 -18.51
CA ILE A 207 3.78 21.83 -18.34
C ILE A 207 3.08 20.75 -17.49
N GLU A 208 2.37 21.14 -16.44
CA GLU A 208 1.65 20.18 -15.61
C GLU A 208 0.59 19.43 -16.41
N ASN A 209 -0.27 20.12 -17.12
CA ASN A 209 -1.35 19.55 -17.93
C ASN A 209 -0.84 18.64 -19.05
N LYS A 210 0.39 18.87 -19.51
CA LYS A 210 1.04 18.04 -20.51
C LYS A 210 1.36 16.64 -20.01
N TYR A 211 1.59 16.48 -18.70
CA TYR A 211 2.09 15.21 -18.14
C TYR A 211 1.21 14.63 -17.04
N ILE A 212 0.42 15.45 -16.34
CA ILE A 212 -0.39 14.99 -15.21
C ILE A 212 -1.33 13.84 -15.61
N ASN A 213 -1.45 12.84 -14.76
CA ASN A 213 -2.30 11.66 -14.94
C ASN A 213 -1.97 10.79 -16.19
N GLN A 214 -0.89 11.07 -16.90
CA GLN A 214 -0.46 10.23 -18.01
C GLN A 214 0.35 9.02 -17.54
N SER A 215 0.35 7.97 -18.36
CA SER A 215 0.98 6.68 -18.06
C SER A 215 2.46 6.68 -18.43
N LEU A 216 3.28 6.19 -17.52
CA LEU A 216 4.71 5.97 -17.68
C LEU A 216 5.05 4.52 -18.08
N GLN A 217 4.08 3.71 -18.51
CA GLN A 217 4.26 2.27 -18.72
C GLN A 217 5.38 1.90 -19.70
N LYS A 218 5.67 2.75 -20.67
CA LYS A 218 6.81 2.55 -21.59
C LYS A 218 8.16 2.93 -20.97
N LEU A 219 8.15 3.74 -19.94
CA LEU A 219 9.35 4.27 -19.28
C LEU A 219 9.67 3.54 -17.97
N ILE A 220 8.67 2.90 -17.34
CA ILE A 220 8.81 2.19 -16.07
C ILE A 220 8.35 0.74 -16.26
N SER A 221 9.26 -0.22 -16.10
CA SER A 221 8.91 -1.64 -16.15
C SER A 221 8.26 -2.10 -14.86
N LYS A 222 7.22 -2.94 -14.95
CA LYS A 222 6.60 -3.61 -13.80
C LYS A 222 7.66 -4.43 -13.04
N GLY A 223 7.67 -4.36 -11.71
CA GLY A 223 8.62 -5.12 -10.88
C GLY A 223 9.99 -4.44 -10.64
N ASN A 224 10.24 -3.26 -11.20
CA ASN A 224 11.48 -2.54 -10.95
C ASN A 224 11.54 -2.03 -9.49
N GLN A 225 12.50 -2.53 -8.72
CA GLN A 225 12.68 -2.15 -7.31
C GLN A 225 13.32 -0.76 -7.14
N ASN A 226 14.03 -0.24 -8.15
CA ASN A 226 14.63 1.09 -8.07
C ASN A 226 13.55 2.17 -8.24
N PRO A 227 13.30 3.01 -7.22
CA PRO A 227 12.28 4.05 -7.29
C PRO A 227 12.68 5.23 -8.20
N ILE A 228 13.91 5.27 -8.69
CA ILE A 228 14.46 6.40 -9.46
C ILE A 228 14.76 5.96 -10.88
N ARG A 229 14.34 6.77 -11.84
CA ARG A 229 14.69 6.61 -13.25
C ARG A 229 15.02 7.95 -13.90
N TYR A 230 16.07 7.97 -14.69
CA TYR A 230 16.44 9.10 -15.55
C TYR A 230 15.83 8.88 -16.94
N THR A 231 15.35 9.94 -17.57
CA THR A 231 14.78 9.90 -18.94
C THR A 231 15.83 10.19 -20.04
N TYR A 232 17.10 10.36 -19.66
CA TYR A 232 18.25 10.74 -20.50
C TYR A 232 19.50 9.92 -20.16
#